data_2c71fdcd6d27070d37cece48b5ced4a0
#
_entry.id   2c71fdcd6d27070d37cece48b5ced4a0
#
_cell.length_a   1.000
_cell.length_b   1.000
_cell.length_c   1.000
_cell.angle_alpha   90.00
_cell.angle_beta   90.00
_cell.angle_gamma   90.00
#
_symmetry.space_group_name_H-M   'P 1'
#
loop_
_entity.id
_entity.type
_entity.pdbx_description
1 polymer ?
#
loop_
_entity_poly.entity_id
_entity_poly.type
_entity_poly.pdbx_seq_one_letter_code
_entity_poly.pdbx_strand_id
1 'polypeptide(L)'
;MDFARVLILKRLHSAYVSQFPFLSTCLCFSITHNFDLTFNPFCCAGIFMRLQKNNDSPAGLAFAVSAYVLWGFLPLYMKLLDHIPALEIVAHRVIWSVPIAGLALLVMGRTSDLRAALSSPQAILMGAVTAALIAMNWGIYVWAISSGHALDAALGYYVNPLFSIALGTLFMGERPNKWQIVAIALATSAVVVLTWSAGKLPWVAIGLFMSWGFYALCKKKLPIGPNQGFLLETLILLPFALLIATWYAVRNESHFFTLSFGDGFLLLGCGLVTAVPLMLYANGAKRLRLTTIAILQYIAPSMIFLCAIFVFNEPFGRERMIAFPMIWLALVVYSVSLINQIKKELA
;
A
#
# COMPACT_ATOMS: atom_id res chain seq x y z
N MET A 1 49.62 27.44 14.02
CA MET A 1 48.16 27.32 13.80
C MET A 1 47.67 26.10 14.55
N ASP A 2 46.78 26.31 15.51
CA ASP A 2 46.65 25.62 16.78
C ASP A 2 46.16 24.15 16.73
N PHE A 3 47.01 23.29 17.30
CA PHE A 3 46.67 21.89 17.64
C PHE A 3 45.41 21.80 18.55
N ALA A 4 45.12 22.87 19.31
CA ALA A 4 43.93 22.99 20.15
C ALA A 4 42.62 23.03 19.34
N ARG A 5 42.57 23.68 18.16
CA ARG A 5 41.39 23.71 17.29
C ARG A 5 41.05 22.36 16.67
N VAL A 6 42.07 21.57 16.34
CA VAL A 6 41.89 20.22 15.79
C VAL A 6 41.34 19.26 16.85
N LEU A 7 41.73 19.41 18.11
CA LEU A 7 41.24 18.60 19.23
C LEU A 7 39.77 18.94 19.57
N ILE A 8 39.39 20.22 19.52
CA ILE A 8 38.03 20.69 19.77
C ILE A 8 37.07 20.18 18.66
N LEU A 9 37.50 20.23 17.41
CA LEU A 9 36.70 19.71 16.28
C LEU A 9 36.58 18.19 16.35
N LYS A 10 37.58 17.43 16.75
CA LYS A 10 37.48 15.99 16.98
C LYS A 10 36.56 15.62 18.15
N ARG A 11 36.57 16.40 19.23
CA ARG A 11 35.65 16.18 20.37
C ARG A 11 34.23 16.54 20.04
N LEU A 12 33.97 17.61 19.28
CA LEU A 12 32.63 17.98 18.80
C LEU A 12 32.10 16.93 17.81
N HIS A 13 32.94 16.42 16.92
CA HIS A 13 32.56 15.33 16.00
C HIS A 13 32.20 14.06 16.77
N SER A 14 32.98 13.65 17.77
CA SER A 14 32.70 12.46 18.60
C SER A 14 31.41 12.60 19.42
N ALA A 15 31.15 13.79 19.99
CA ALA A 15 29.94 14.06 20.77
C ALA A 15 28.68 14.14 19.93
N TYR A 16 28.79 14.66 18.69
CA TYR A 16 27.63 14.74 17.76
C TYR A 16 27.27 13.40 17.11
N VAL A 17 28.26 12.56 16.83
CA VAL A 17 28.07 11.21 16.23
C VAL A 17 27.40 10.26 17.21
N SER A 18 27.58 10.43 18.52
CA SER A 18 26.94 9.57 19.53
C SER A 18 25.47 9.88 19.78
N GLN A 19 25.04 11.12 19.49
CA GLN A 19 23.65 11.53 19.71
C GLN A 19 22.73 11.41 18.46
N PHE A 20 23.30 11.40 17.25
CA PHE A 20 22.53 11.30 16.00
C PHE A 20 23.21 10.35 14.99
N PRO A 21 23.05 9.03 15.13
CA PRO A 21 23.68 8.07 14.21
C PRO A 21 23.20 8.19 12.75
N PHE A 22 22.10 8.88 12.50
CA PHE A 22 21.54 9.10 11.16
C PHE A 22 22.18 10.26 10.40
N LEU A 23 22.77 11.23 11.09
CA LEU A 23 23.46 12.39 10.48
C LEU A 23 24.93 12.13 10.15
N SER A 24 25.55 11.15 10.79
CA SER A 24 26.95 10.78 10.54
C SER A 24 27.20 10.16 9.16
N THR A 25 26.16 9.60 8.53
CA THR A 25 26.25 9.00 7.19
C THR A 25 26.10 10.01 6.05
N CYS A 26 25.64 11.23 6.34
CA CYS A 26 25.43 12.27 5.32
C CYS A 26 26.52 13.36 5.25
N LEU A 27 27.49 13.36 6.13
CA LEU A 27 28.57 14.34 6.15
C LEU A 27 29.90 13.71 5.71
N CYS A 28 30.04 13.40 4.41
CA CYS A 28 31.34 13.15 3.80
C CYS A 28 32.03 14.49 3.57
N PHE A 29 32.86 14.93 4.52
CA PHE A 29 33.80 16.03 4.33
C PHE A 29 35.08 15.49 3.67
N SER A 30 35.33 15.86 2.43
CA SER A 30 36.62 15.67 1.80
C SER A 30 37.51 16.88 2.12
N ILE A 31 38.55 16.67 2.87
CA ILE A 31 39.60 17.71 3.15
C ILE A 31 40.56 17.65 1.99
N THR A 32 40.49 18.62 1.08
CA THR A 32 41.52 18.83 0.06
C THR A 32 42.63 19.72 0.63
N HIS A 33 43.82 19.67 0.04
CA HIS A 33 45.05 20.29 0.51
C HIS A 33 45.01 21.82 0.73
N ASN A 34 43.92 22.50 0.32
CA ASN A 34 43.75 23.96 0.34
C ASN A 34 42.62 24.48 1.25
N PHE A 35 42.22 23.79 2.30
CA PHE A 35 41.28 24.27 3.35
C PHE A 35 39.90 24.80 2.84
N ASP A 36 39.47 24.48 1.65
CA ASP A 36 38.12 24.79 1.19
C ASP A 36 37.16 23.63 1.49
N LEU A 37 36.17 23.91 2.34
CA LEU A 37 35.06 22.99 2.63
C LEU A 37 34.06 23.02 1.46
N THR A 38 34.22 22.11 0.50
CA THR A 38 33.25 21.95 -0.57
C THR A 38 32.27 20.85 -0.21
N PHE A 39 30.99 21.23 -0.17
CA PHE A 39 29.87 20.29 -0.05
C PHE A 39 29.68 19.57 -1.40
N ASN A 40 29.95 18.27 -1.45
CA ASN A 40 29.72 17.49 -2.65
C ASN A 40 28.42 16.68 -2.54
N PRO A 41 27.29 17.16 -3.09
CA PRO A 41 26.00 16.47 -3.03
C PRO A 41 25.99 15.14 -3.79
N PHE A 42 26.95 14.93 -4.70
CA PHE A 42 27.08 13.68 -5.48
C PHE A 42 27.61 12.49 -4.67
N CYS A 43 28.33 12.73 -3.57
CA CYS A 43 28.85 11.67 -2.71
C CYS A 43 27.72 10.95 -1.95
N CYS A 44 26.71 11.69 -1.52
CA CYS A 44 25.52 11.13 -0.85
C CYS A 44 24.63 10.35 -1.83
N ALA A 45 24.48 10.82 -3.07
CA ALA A 45 23.73 10.11 -4.11
C ALA A 45 24.38 8.77 -4.49
N GLY A 46 25.71 8.71 -4.57
CA GLY A 46 26.46 7.49 -4.87
C GLY A 46 26.40 6.41 -3.79
N ILE A 47 26.31 6.80 -2.50
CA ILE A 47 26.14 5.87 -1.37
C ILE A 47 24.70 5.34 -1.33
N PHE A 48 23.71 6.18 -1.61
CA PHE A 48 22.29 5.76 -1.68
C PHE A 48 22.03 4.82 -2.87
N MET A 49 22.68 5.04 -4.03
CA MET A 49 22.60 4.13 -5.19
C MET A 49 23.33 2.80 -5.01
N ARG A 50 24.36 2.72 -4.17
CA ARG A 50 25.09 1.45 -3.93
C ARG A 50 24.35 0.48 -3.03
N LEU A 51 23.33 0.92 -2.28
CA LEU A 51 22.58 0.06 -1.36
C LEU A 51 21.42 -0.69 -2.01
N GLN A 52 21.13 -0.46 -3.29
CA GLN A 52 20.03 -1.11 -4.00
C GLN A 52 20.49 -1.95 -5.18
N LYS A 53 21.47 -2.83 -4.96
CA LYS A 53 21.68 -3.98 -5.87
C LYS A 53 20.62 -5.04 -5.52
N ASN A 54 19.35 -4.66 -5.64
CA ASN A 54 18.23 -5.59 -5.48
C ASN A 54 18.05 -6.35 -6.78
N ASN A 55 18.72 -7.50 -6.87
CA ASN A 55 18.28 -8.54 -7.79
C ASN A 55 16.98 -9.10 -7.21
N ASP A 56 15.93 -9.22 -8.05
CA ASP A 56 14.69 -9.86 -7.65
C ASP A 56 15.01 -11.25 -7.09
N SER A 57 14.68 -11.47 -5.82
CA SER A 57 14.91 -12.77 -5.21
C SER A 57 13.73 -13.71 -5.50
N PRO A 58 13.98 -15.01 -5.78
CA PRO A 58 12.89 -15.99 -5.97
C PRO A 58 11.93 -16.03 -4.76
N ALA A 59 12.45 -15.91 -3.54
CA ALA A 59 11.63 -15.84 -2.33
C ALA A 59 10.76 -14.56 -2.31
N GLY A 60 11.30 -13.40 -2.75
CA GLY A 60 10.53 -12.17 -2.89
C GLY A 60 9.39 -12.31 -3.90
N LEU A 61 9.65 -12.96 -5.05
CA LEU A 61 8.62 -13.26 -6.05
C LEU A 61 7.54 -14.16 -5.47
N ALA A 62 7.91 -15.26 -4.79
CA ALA A 62 6.94 -16.16 -4.16
C ALA A 62 6.05 -15.43 -3.15
N PHE A 63 6.62 -14.60 -2.28
CA PHE A 63 5.86 -13.80 -1.32
C PHE A 63 4.89 -12.82 -2.00
N ALA A 64 5.35 -12.06 -2.99
CA ALA A 64 4.52 -11.07 -3.66
C ALA A 64 3.42 -11.70 -4.51
N VAL A 65 3.74 -12.75 -5.30
CA VAL A 65 2.74 -13.49 -6.08
C VAL A 65 1.70 -14.09 -5.16
N SER A 66 2.10 -14.76 -4.05
CA SER A 66 1.16 -15.32 -3.08
C SER A 66 0.23 -14.27 -2.50
N ALA A 67 0.75 -13.08 -2.16
CA ALA A 67 -0.06 -11.97 -1.66
C ALA A 67 -1.11 -11.52 -2.69
N TYR A 68 -0.70 -11.29 -3.94
CA TYR A 68 -1.62 -10.83 -4.99
C TYR A 68 -2.63 -11.89 -5.40
N VAL A 69 -2.25 -13.17 -5.41
CA VAL A 69 -3.18 -14.28 -5.65
C VAL A 69 -4.21 -14.38 -4.52
N LEU A 70 -3.79 -14.29 -3.26
CA LEU A 70 -4.72 -14.28 -2.12
C LEU A 70 -5.70 -13.08 -2.21
N TRP A 71 -5.21 -11.90 -2.58
CA TRP A 71 -6.10 -10.74 -2.82
C TRP A 71 -7.01 -10.95 -4.03
N GLY A 72 -6.54 -11.67 -5.05
CA GLY A 72 -7.36 -12.02 -6.22
C GLY A 72 -8.50 -12.97 -5.89
N PHE A 73 -8.34 -13.85 -4.90
CA PHE A 73 -9.41 -14.72 -4.39
C PHE A 73 -10.30 -14.06 -3.33
N LEU A 74 -9.90 -12.90 -2.82
CA LEU A 74 -10.66 -12.20 -1.77
C LEU A 74 -12.13 -11.92 -2.14
N PRO A 75 -12.51 -11.61 -3.40
CA PRO A 75 -13.90 -11.43 -3.77
C PRO A 75 -14.77 -12.67 -3.48
N LEU A 76 -14.22 -13.87 -3.73
CA LEU A 76 -14.94 -15.13 -3.45
C LEU A 76 -15.23 -15.28 -1.96
N TYR A 77 -14.24 -14.94 -1.12
CA TYR A 77 -14.42 -14.96 0.33
C TYR A 77 -15.44 -13.90 0.79
N MET A 78 -15.36 -12.69 0.27
CA MET A 78 -16.31 -11.61 0.61
C MET A 78 -17.72 -11.93 0.11
N LYS A 79 -17.86 -12.67 -0.99
CA LYS A 79 -19.17 -13.10 -1.52
C LYS A 79 -19.87 -14.09 -0.60
N LEU A 80 -19.13 -14.92 0.15
CA LEU A 80 -19.71 -15.79 1.19
C LEU A 80 -20.31 -15.00 2.37
N LEU A 81 -19.92 -13.75 2.51
CA LEU A 81 -20.35 -12.83 3.57
C LEU A 81 -21.33 -11.75 3.04
N ASP A 82 -21.87 -11.87 1.82
CA ASP A 82 -22.64 -10.80 1.18
C ASP A 82 -24.00 -10.51 1.87
N HIS A 83 -24.47 -11.44 2.68
CA HIS A 83 -25.66 -11.29 3.54
C HIS A 83 -25.36 -10.52 4.85
N ILE A 84 -24.07 -10.33 5.18
CA ILE A 84 -23.64 -9.63 6.39
C ILE A 84 -23.36 -8.15 6.05
N PRO A 85 -23.78 -7.19 6.87
CA PRO A 85 -23.50 -5.78 6.64
C PRO A 85 -22.01 -5.50 6.48
N ALA A 86 -21.63 -4.75 5.43
CA ALA A 86 -20.23 -4.44 5.12
C ALA A 86 -19.47 -3.82 6.31
N LEU A 87 -20.16 -3.03 7.12
CA LEU A 87 -19.58 -2.40 8.31
C LEU A 87 -19.20 -3.43 9.38
N GLU A 88 -20.02 -4.47 9.59
CA GLU A 88 -19.72 -5.58 10.51
C GLU A 88 -18.53 -6.39 10.00
N ILE A 89 -18.48 -6.70 8.70
CA ILE A 89 -17.35 -7.39 8.09
C ILE A 89 -16.04 -6.60 8.30
N VAL A 90 -16.05 -5.29 8.02
CA VAL A 90 -14.86 -4.44 8.21
C VAL A 90 -14.44 -4.38 9.68
N ALA A 91 -15.38 -4.33 10.62
CA ALA A 91 -15.07 -4.39 12.04
C ALA A 91 -14.34 -5.70 12.41
N HIS A 92 -14.86 -6.84 11.97
CA HIS A 92 -14.21 -8.13 12.22
C HIS A 92 -12.86 -8.29 11.48
N ARG A 93 -12.69 -7.70 10.29
CA ARG A 93 -11.37 -7.62 9.63
C ARG A 93 -10.34 -6.92 10.49
N VAL A 94 -10.71 -5.82 11.17
CA VAL A 94 -9.83 -5.09 12.09
C VAL A 94 -9.57 -5.92 13.34
N ILE A 95 -10.63 -6.35 14.04
CA ILE A 95 -10.55 -7.05 15.33
C ILE A 95 -9.62 -8.28 15.21
N TRP A 96 -9.85 -9.13 14.22
CA TRP A 96 -9.10 -10.38 14.06
C TRP A 96 -7.73 -10.22 13.39
N SER A 97 -7.47 -9.07 12.75
CA SER A 97 -6.12 -8.75 12.26
C SER A 97 -5.14 -8.40 13.38
N VAL A 98 -5.62 -7.83 14.51
CA VAL A 98 -4.76 -7.43 15.63
C VAL A 98 -4.00 -8.61 16.25
N PRO A 99 -4.64 -9.71 16.68
CA PRO A 99 -3.92 -10.84 17.25
C PRO A 99 -2.96 -11.50 16.25
N ILE A 100 -3.33 -11.57 14.96
CA ILE A 100 -2.50 -12.17 13.92
C ILE A 100 -1.25 -11.32 13.66
N ALA A 101 -1.42 -10.01 13.45
CA ALA A 101 -0.30 -9.10 13.23
C ALA A 101 0.57 -8.95 14.49
N GLY A 102 -0.04 -8.93 15.67
CA GLY A 102 0.65 -8.92 16.96
C GLY A 102 1.54 -10.14 17.15
N LEU A 103 0.97 -11.34 16.96
CA LEU A 103 1.72 -12.60 17.05
C LEU A 103 2.86 -12.65 16.04
N ALA A 104 2.62 -12.23 14.79
CA ALA A 104 3.65 -12.17 13.77
C ALA A 104 4.82 -11.26 14.17
N LEU A 105 4.55 -10.07 14.72
CA LEU A 105 5.60 -9.16 15.20
C LEU A 105 6.36 -9.71 16.40
N LEU A 106 5.69 -10.39 17.32
CA LEU A 106 6.32 -11.07 18.46
C LEU A 106 7.29 -12.16 17.98
N VAL A 107 6.83 -13.02 17.07
CA VAL A 107 7.67 -14.10 16.49
C VAL A 107 8.84 -13.53 15.70
N MET A 108 8.66 -12.40 15.01
CA MET A 108 9.73 -11.72 14.28
C MET A 108 10.68 -10.90 15.16
N GLY A 109 10.42 -10.75 16.46
CA GLY A 109 11.23 -9.95 17.39
C GLY A 109 11.28 -8.44 17.07
N ARG A 110 10.25 -7.88 16.42
CA ARG A 110 10.23 -6.49 15.91
C ARG A 110 9.23 -5.59 16.62
N THR A 111 9.13 -5.70 17.93
CA THR A 111 8.18 -4.93 18.75
C THR A 111 8.71 -3.58 19.23
N SER A 112 10.04 -3.37 19.25
CA SER A 112 10.66 -2.13 19.72
C SER A 112 10.21 -0.90 18.93
N ASP A 113 10.20 -1.01 17.59
CA ASP A 113 9.83 0.09 16.69
C ASP A 113 8.36 0.50 16.88
N LEU A 114 7.48 -0.48 17.17
CA LEU A 114 6.07 -0.22 17.46
C LEU A 114 5.92 0.57 18.78
N ARG A 115 6.66 0.20 19.81
CA ARG A 115 6.64 0.93 21.10
C ARG A 115 7.09 2.39 20.91
N ALA A 116 8.15 2.61 20.14
CA ALA A 116 8.63 3.96 19.81
C ALA A 116 7.57 4.76 19.03
N ALA A 117 6.88 4.13 18.07
CA ALA A 117 5.81 4.77 17.31
C ALA A 117 4.59 5.15 18.18
N LEU A 118 4.18 4.28 19.09
CA LEU A 118 3.09 4.55 20.04
C LEU A 118 3.43 5.68 21.04
N SER A 119 4.70 5.99 21.22
CA SER A 119 5.14 7.11 22.07
C SER A 119 5.29 8.43 21.29
N SER A 120 5.11 8.43 19.97
CA SER A 120 5.26 9.61 19.11
C SER A 120 3.88 10.13 18.67
N PRO A 121 3.44 11.32 19.12
CA PRO A 121 2.15 11.90 18.67
C PRO A 121 2.08 12.06 17.16
N GLN A 122 3.19 12.40 16.50
CA GLN A 122 3.26 12.54 15.05
C GLN A 122 3.04 11.20 14.35
N ALA A 123 3.64 10.09 14.84
CA ALA A 123 3.46 8.77 14.28
C ALA A 123 2.01 8.28 14.47
N ILE A 124 1.40 8.57 15.63
CA ILE A 124 0.00 8.25 15.90
C ILE A 124 -0.93 9.01 14.95
N LEU A 125 -0.73 10.33 14.78
CA LEU A 125 -1.54 11.13 13.87
C LEU A 125 -1.44 10.65 12.42
N MET A 126 -0.22 10.39 11.95
CA MET A 126 0.02 9.82 10.61
C MET A 126 -0.59 8.43 10.48
N GLY A 127 -0.47 7.60 11.52
CA GLY A 127 -1.10 6.29 11.61
C GLY A 127 -2.63 6.37 11.58
N ALA A 128 -3.23 7.37 12.22
CA ALA A 128 -4.67 7.59 12.20
C ALA A 128 -5.17 7.98 10.79
N VAL A 129 -4.44 8.82 10.08
CA VAL A 129 -4.76 9.18 8.68
C VAL A 129 -4.68 7.94 7.78
N THR A 130 -3.61 7.15 7.88
CA THR A 130 -3.47 5.92 7.08
C THR A 130 -4.51 4.89 7.47
N ALA A 131 -4.84 4.75 8.75
CA ALA A 131 -5.90 3.88 9.26
C ALA A 131 -7.28 4.26 8.69
N ALA A 132 -7.62 5.55 8.68
CA ALA A 132 -8.88 6.03 8.10
C ALA A 132 -8.96 5.75 6.59
N LEU A 133 -7.88 6.02 5.84
CA LEU A 133 -7.83 5.78 4.39
C LEU A 133 -7.97 4.29 4.06
N ILE A 134 -7.30 3.41 4.80
CA ILE A 134 -7.40 1.96 4.53
C ILE A 134 -8.75 1.39 4.97
N ALA A 135 -9.34 1.87 6.07
CA ALA A 135 -10.67 1.46 6.50
C ALA A 135 -11.74 1.88 5.48
N MET A 136 -11.65 3.11 4.94
CA MET A 136 -12.51 3.57 3.85
C MET A 136 -12.35 2.69 2.59
N ASN A 137 -11.11 2.38 2.20
CA ASN A 137 -10.85 1.49 1.08
C ASN A 137 -11.48 0.10 1.28
N TRP A 138 -11.31 -0.49 2.45
CA TRP A 138 -11.91 -1.79 2.77
C TRP A 138 -13.43 -1.74 2.78
N GLY A 139 -14.03 -0.68 3.33
CA GLY A 139 -15.48 -0.50 3.35
C GLY A 139 -16.06 -0.42 1.95
N ILE A 140 -15.47 0.41 1.07
CA ILE A 140 -15.89 0.52 -0.34
C ILE A 140 -15.74 -0.83 -1.05
N TYR A 141 -14.62 -1.53 -0.83
CA TYR A 141 -14.36 -2.83 -1.47
C TYR A 141 -15.37 -3.90 -1.03
N VAL A 142 -15.59 -4.08 0.27
CA VAL A 142 -16.54 -5.07 0.78
C VAL A 142 -17.94 -4.77 0.27
N TRP A 143 -18.36 -3.51 0.34
CA TRP A 143 -19.64 -3.08 -0.20
C TRP A 143 -19.76 -3.35 -1.71
N ALA A 144 -18.72 -3.08 -2.47
CA ALA A 144 -18.72 -3.30 -3.91
C ALA A 144 -18.91 -4.79 -4.26
N ILE A 145 -18.25 -5.69 -3.53
CA ILE A 145 -18.40 -7.13 -3.77
C ILE A 145 -19.81 -7.62 -3.40
N SER A 146 -20.34 -7.22 -2.25
CA SER A 146 -21.68 -7.64 -1.80
C SER A 146 -22.80 -7.04 -2.63
N SER A 147 -22.58 -5.88 -3.26
CA SER A 147 -23.60 -5.15 -4.03
C SER A 147 -23.51 -5.38 -5.56
N GLY A 148 -22.70 -6.35 -6.03
CA GLY A 148 -22.57 -6.66 -7.46
C GLY A 148 -21.82 -5.60 -8.28
N HIS A 149 -20.80 -4.95 -7.68
CA HIS A 149 -19.95 -3.94 -8.31
C HIS A 149 -18.47 -4.38 -8.34
N ALA A 150 -18.20 -5.68 -8.43
CA ALA A 150 -16.84 -6.22 -8.44
C ALA A 150 -16.04 -5.76 -9.68
N LEU A 151 -16.70 -5.55 -10.82
CA LEU A 151 -16.04 -4.97 -12.00
C LEU A 151 -15.56 -3.53 -11.75
N ASP A 152 -16.32 -2.73 -11.03
CA ASP A 152 -15.92 -1.37 -10.67
C ASP A 152 -14.77 -1.38 -9.65
N ALA A 153 -14.73 -2.37 -8.76
CA ALA A 153 -13.61 -2.60 -7.85
C ALA A 153 -12.34 -3.01 -8.62
N ALA A 154 -12.44 -3.93 -9.58
CA ALA A 154 -11.32 -4.31 -10.45
C ALA A 154 -10.78 -3.09 -11.21
N LEU A 155 -11.68 -2.26 -11.77
CA LEU A 155 -11.34 -1.03 -12.46
C LEU A 155 -10.54 -0.08 -11.56
N GLY A 156 -11.00 0.15 -10.34
CA GLY A 156 -10.32 1.01 -9.37
C GLY A 156 -8.89 0.53 -9.09
N TYR A 157 -8.69 -0.76 -8.87
CA TYR A 157 -7.36 -1.31 -8.62
C TYR A 157 -6.46 -1.33 -9.86
N TYR A 158 -7.01 -1.44 -11.07
CA TYR A 158 -6.22 -1.24 -12.30
C TYR A 158 -5.69 0.19 -12.46
N VAL A 159 -6.45 1.20 -12.01
CA VAL A 159 -6.04 2.61 -12.10
C VAL A 159 -5.01 2.99 -11.04
N ASN A 160 -4.91 2.25 -9.93
CA ASN A 160 -4.02 2.57 -8.80
C ASN A 160 -2.58 2.93 -9.18
N PRO A 161 -1.85 2.18 -10.03
CA PRO A 161 -0.47 2.52 -10.39
C PRO A 161 -0.35 3.86 -11.08
N LEU A 162 -1.28 4.15 -11.98
CA LEU A 162 -1.29 5.40 -12.75
C LEU A 162 -1.64 6.59 -11.87
N PHE A 163 -2.57 6.42 -10.95
CA PHE A 163 -2.90 7.43 -9.94
C PHE A 163 -1.72 7.67 -8.99
N SER A 164 -1.00 6.62 -8.60
CA SER A 164 0.19 6.74 -7.76
C SER A 164 1.30 7.58 -8.42
N ILE A 165 1.47 7.47 -9.76
CA ILE A 165 2.40 8.32 -10.51
C ILE A 165 1.92 9.78 -10.50
N ALA A 166 0.63 10.00 -10.73
CA ALA A 166 0.07 11.35 -10.68
C ALA A 166 0.31 12.00 -9.31
N LEU A 167 0.10 11.25 -8.22
CA LEU A 167 0.40 11.72 -6.86
C LEU A 167 1.91 11.98 -6.65
N GLY A 168 2.78 11.09 -7.14
CA GLY A 168 4.24 11.28 -7.12
C GLY A 168 4.66 12.55 -7.82
N THR A 169 4.06 12.84 -8.98
CA THR A 169 4.30 14.08 -9.74
C THR A 169 3.84 15.30 -8.96
N LEU A 170 2.62 15.28 -8.42
CA LEU A 170 2.01 16.46 -7.77
C LEU A 170 2.63 16.77 -6.39
N PHE A 171 2.90 15.72 -5.58
CA PHE A 171 3.27 15.87 -4.18
C PHE A 171 4.73 15.57 -3.86
N MET A 172 5.45 14.88 -4.75
CA MET A 172 6.84 14.47 -4.54
C MET A 172 7.80 15.11 -5.56
N GLY A 173 7.27 15.89 -6.52
CA GLY A 173 8.07 16.53 -7.57
C GLY A 173 8.67 15.54 -8.57
N GLU A 174 8.16 14.30 -8.63
CA GLU A 174 8.58 13.32 -9.62
C GLU A 174 8.18 13.79 -11.02
N ARG A 175 9.06 13.61 -12.01
CA ARG A 175 8.79 14.02 -13.40
C ARG A 175 8.43 12.79 -14.23
N PRO A 176 7.15 12.59 -14.58
CA PRO A 176 6.75 11.48 -15.41
C PRO A 176 7.33 11.67 -16.81
N ASN A 177 7.76 10.59 -17.43
CA ASN A 177 8.18 10.60 -18.81
C ASN A 177 6.96 10.67 -19.77
N LYS A 178 7.21 10.94 -21.06
CA LYS A 178 6.15 11.10 -22.07
C LYS A 178 5.17 9.92 -22.13
N TRP A 179 5.66 8.71 -21.98
CA TRP A 179 4.84 7.49 -22.03
C TRP A 179 3.98 7.31 -20.77
N GLN A 180 4.50 7.71 -19.62
CA GLN A 180 3.73 7.73 -18.38
C GLN A 180 2.59 8.76 -18.45
N ILE A 181 2.83 9.93 -19.05
CA ILE A 181 1.77 10.94 -19.31
C ILE A 181 0.70 10.35 -20.25
N VAL A 182 1.10 9.66 -21.32
CA VAL A 182 0.14 8.98 -22.22
C VAL A 182 -0.68 7.92 -21.48
N ALA A 183 -0.04 7.12 -20.63
CA ALA A 183 -0.75 6.11 -19.82
C ALA A 183 -1.77 6.75 -18.86
N ILE A 184 -1.40 7.83 -18.18
CA ILE A 184 -2.31 8.58 -17.29
C ILE A 184 -3.48 9.17 -18.11
N ALA A 185 -3.22 9.75 -19.27
CA ALA A 185 -4.24 10.31 -20.14
C ALA A 185 -5.23 9.24 -20.62
N LEU A 186 -4.73 8.06 -21.04
CA LEU A 186 -5.57 6.93 -21.43
C LEU A 186 -6.47 6.43 -20.29
N ALA A 187 -5.92 6.29 -19.07
CA ALA A 187 -6.71 5.88 -17.91
C ALA A 187 -7.77 6.93 -17.53
N THR A 188 -7.40 8.20 -17.58
CA THR A 188 -8.35 9.30 -17.35
C THR A 188 -9.47 9.28 -18.39
N SER A 189 -9.12 9.10 -19.67
CA SER A 189 -10.10 8.99 -20.75
C SER A 189 -11.05 7.79 -20.57
N ALA A 190 -10.54 6.66 -20.08
CA ALA A 190 -11.37 5.50 -19.77
C ALA A 190 -12.41 5.79 -18.67
N VAL A 191 -12.01 6.50 -17.61
CA VAL A 191 -12.93 6.93 -16.54
C VAL A 191 -13.97 7.91 -17.10
N VAL A 192 -13.58 8.83 -17.98
CA VAL A 192 -14.50 9.77 -18.65
C VAL A 192 -15.50 9.03 -19.51
N VAL A 193 -15.06 8.04 -20.31
CA VAL A 193 -15.94 7.21 -21.14
C VAL A 193 -16.98 6.47 -20.27
N LEU A 194 -16.53 5.87 -19.17
CA LEU A 194 -17.45 5.19 -18.24
C LEU A 194 -18.47 6.16 -17.64
N THR A 195 -18.01 7.32 -17.19
CA THR A 195 -18.89 8.35 -16.61
C THR A 195 -19.94 8.83 -17.63
N TRP A 196 -19.48 9.13 -18.85
CA TRP A 196 -20.35 9.63 -19.89
C TRP A 196 -21.39 8.60 -20.34
N SER A 197 -20.94 7.38 -20.62
CA SER A 197 -21.81 6.31 -21.11
C SER A 197 -22.78 5.79 -20.05
N ALA A 198 -22.36 5.73 -18.79
CA ALA A 198 -23.21 5.27 -17.69
C ALA A 198 -24.14 6.37 -17.14
N GLY A 199 -23.94 7.63 -17.54
CA GLY A 199 -24.68 8.77 -17.00
C GLY A 199 -24.44 9.02 -15.49
N LYS A 200 -23.48 8.30 -14.88
CA LYS A 200 -23.14 8.39 -13.46
C LYS A 200 -21.66 8.18 -13.24
N LEU A 201 -21.13 8.84 -12.23
CA LEU A 201 -19.73 8.72 -11.85
C LEU A 201 -19.44 7.30 -11.31
N PRO A 202 -18.36 6.62 -11.75
CA PRO A 202 -17.94 5.32 -11.22
C PRO A 202 -17.29 5.51 -9.84
N TRP A 203 -18.10 5.90 -8.84
CA TRP A 203 -17.61 6.32 -7.52
C TRP A 203 -16.86 5.21 -6.78
N VAL A 204 -17.22 3.93 -7.00
CA VAL A 204 -16.52 2.78 -6.41
C VAL A 204 -15.06 2.76 -6.87
N ALA A 205 -14.85 2.80 -8.19
CA ALA A 205 -13.50 2.80 -8.75
C ALA A 205 -12.70 4.02 -8.26
N ILE A 206 -13.31 5.21 -8.30
CA ILE A 206 -12.70 6.46 -7.85
C ILE A 206 -12.36 6.38 -6.36
N GLY A 207 -13.29 5.96 -5.52
CA GLY A 207 -13.08 5.81 -4.09
C GLY A 207 -11.95 4.85 -3.76
N LEU A 208 -11.85 3.73 -4.49
CA LEU A 208 -10.81 2.73 -4.28
C LEU A 208 -9.42 3.23 -4.70
N PHE A 209 -9.23 3.79 -5.91
CA PHE A 209 -7.91 4.24 -6.30
C PHE A 209 -7.47 5.50 -5.54
N MET A 210 -8.37 6.40 -5.20
CA MET A 210 -8.03 7.57 -4.38
C MET A 210 -7.63 7.17 -2.97
N SER A 211 -8.46 6.39 -2.28
CA SER A 211 -8.15 5.97 -0.90
C SER A 211 -6.85 5.18 -0.81
N TRP A 212 -6.62 4.24 -1.73
CA TRP A 212 -5.38 3.48 -1.79
C TRP A 212 -4.17 4.34 -2.16
N GLY A 213 -4.29 5.22 -3.17
CA GLY A 213 -3.19 6.07 -3.60
C GLY A 213 -2.73 7.04 -2.51
N PHE A 214 -3.67 7.72 -1.85
CA PHE A 214 -3.35 8.57 -0.70
C PHE A 214 -2.83 7.76 0.50
N TYR A 215 -3.38 6.57 0.76
CA TYR A 215 -2.85 5.66 1.75
C TYR A 215 -1.37 5.32 1.47
N ALA A 216 -1.05 4.93 0.24
CA ALA A 216 0.32 4.61 -0.15
C ALA A 216 1.27 5.81 -0.02
N LEU A 217 0.83 7.02 -0.41
CA LEU A 217 1.58 8.26 -0.26
C LEU A 217 1.88 8.58 1.22
N CYS A 218 0.86 8.52 2.09
CA CYS A 218 1.03 8.76 3.52
C CYS A 218 1.87 7.67 4.20
N LYS A 219 1.65 6.40 3.81
CA LYS A 219 2.40 5.25 4.34
C LYS A 219 3.90 5.35 4.04
N LYS A 220 4.28 5.87 2.88
CA LYS A 220 5.70 6.09 2.52
C LYS A 220 6.40 7.06 3.48
N LYS A 221 5.65 8.01 4.07
CA LYS A 221 6.17 9.00 5.02
C LYS A 221 6.13 8.52 6.48
N LEU A 222 5.49 7.40 6.77
CA LEU A 222 5.37 6.86 8.11
C LEU A 222 6.73 6.30 8.59
N PRO A 223 7.31 6.78 9.72
CA PRO A 223 8.67 6.46 10.15
C PRO A 223 8.78 5.10 10.84
N ILE A 224 8.00 4.10 10.40
CA ILE A 224 8.02 2.73 10.94
C ILE A 224 7.94 1.69 9.82
N GLY A 225 8.33 0.47 10.12
CA GLY A 225 8.29 -0.63 9.18
C GLY A 225 6.85 -0.98 8.74
N PRO A 226 6.68 -1.63 7.57
CA PRO A 226 5.34 -1.90 7.01
C PRO A 226 4.47 -2.77 7.93
N ASN A 227 5.04 -3.80 8.58
CA ASN A 227 4.29 -4.69 9.47
C ASN A 227 3.90 -3.98 10.79
N GLN A 228 4.82 -3.19 11.36
CA GLN A 228 4.55 -2.36 12.54
C GLN A 228 3.51 -1.30 12.23
N GLY A 229 3.59 -0.68 11.04
CA GLY A 229 2.61 0.30 10.58
C GLY A 229 1.23 -0.31 10.38
N PHE A 230 1.13 -1.54 9.88
CA PHE A 230 -0.14 -2.24 9.78
C PHE A 230 -0.75 -2.53 11.16
N LEU A 231 0.05 -3.02 12.11
CA LEU A 231 -0.43 -3.25 13.48
C LEU A 231 -0.83 -1.93 14.16
N LEU A 232 -0.08 -0.84 13.97
CA LEU A 232 -0.46 0.49 14.49
C LEU A 232 -1.82 0.93 13.95
N GLU A 233 -2.06 0.81 12.65
CA GLU A 233 -3.33 1.15 12.00
C GLU A 233 -4.49 0.33 12.56
N THR A 234 -4.32 -0.98 12.68
CA THR A 234 -5.36 -1.86 13.23
C THR A 234 -5.61 -1.61 14.71
N LEU A 235 -4.59 -1.26 15.50
CA LEU A 235 -4.76 -0.87 16.90
C LEU A 235 -5.51 0.46 17.04
N ILE A 236 -5.27 1.43 16.16
CA ILE A 236 -6.01 2.71 16.14
C ILE A 236 -7.48 2.48 15.76
N LEU A 237 -7.74 1.58 14.82
CA LEU A 237 -9.11 1.24 14.39
C LEU A 237 -9.84 0.34 15.39
N LEU A 238 -9.12 -0.40 16.23
CA LEU A 238 -9.69 -1.41 17.14
C LEU A 238 -10.81 -0.87 18.04
N PRO A 239 -10.69 0.31 18.71
CA PRO A 239 -11.77 0.83 19.53
C PRO A 239 -13.07 1.05 18.74
N PHE A 240 -12.96 1.58 17.51
CA PHE A 240 -14.11 1.80 16.63
C PHE A 240 -14.70 0.47 16.14
N ALA A 241 -13.86 -0.48 15.80
CA ALA A 241 -14.30 -1.82 15.38
C ALA A 241 -15.02 -2.56 16.51
N LEU A 242 -14.51 -2.49 17.74
CA LEU A 242 -15.19 -3.05 18.93
C LEU A 242 -16.52 -2.35 19.20
N LEU A 243 -16.58 -1.02 19.06
CA LEU A 243 -17.83 -0.27 19.21
C LEU A 243 -18.88 -0.72 18.20
N ILE A 244 -18.49 -0.89 16.91
CA ILE A 244 -19.39 -1.38 15.86
C ILE A 244 -19.86 -2.81 16.17
N ALA A 245 -18.94 -3.72 16.50
CA ALA A 245 -19.29 -5.10 16.82
C ALA A 245 -20.22 -5.18 18.05
N THR A 246 -19.95 -4.39 19.09
CA THR A 246 -20.79 -4.29 20.28
C THR A 246 -22.18 -3.73 19.93
N TRP A 247 -22.25 -2.74 19.06
CA TRP A 247 -23.53 -2.18 18.61
C TRP A 247 -24.41 -3.23 17.92
N TYR A 248 -23.85 -3.99 16.98
CA TYR A 248 -24.60 -5.10 16.37
C TYR A 248 -25.02 -6.14 17.40
N ALA A 249 -24.14 -6.48 18.35
CA ALA A 249 -24.44 -7.45 19.41
C ALA A 249 -25.58 -7.00 20.33
N VAL A 250 -25.57 -5.73 20.78
CA VAL A 250 -26.63 -5.19 21.66
C VAL A 250 -27.98 -5.12 20.95
N ARG A 251 -28.00 -4.93 19.64
CA ARG A 251 -29.22 -4.90 18.80
C ARG A 251 -29.73 -6.29 18.44
N ASN A 252 -29.02 -7.35 18.81
CA ASN A 252 -29.27 -8.71 18.35
C ASN A 252 -29.23 -8.86 16.81
N GLU A 253 -28.47 -8.01 16.16
CA GLU A 253 -28.26 -7.99 14.70
C GLU A 253 -26.87 -8.57 14.32
N SER A 254 -26.07 -9.00 15.29
CA SER A 254 -24.73 -9.55 15.05
C SER A 254 -24.80 -10.92 14.42
N HIS A 255 -23.93 -11.16 13.43
CA HIS A 255 -23.76 -12.46 12.77
C HIS A 255 -22.65 -13.29 13.43
N PHE A 256 -21.90 -12.73 14.39
CA PHE A 256 -20.78 -13.41 15.01
C PHE A 256 -21.26 -14.48 16.00
N PHE A 257 -21.34 -15.74 15.56
CA PHE A 257 -21.81 -16.91 16.31
C PHE A 257 -23.25 -16.82 16.88
N THR A 258 -24.06 -15.89 16.39
CA THR A 258 -25.44 -15.73 16.87
C THR A 258 -26.45 -16.40 15.94
N LEU A 259 -26.37 -16.16 14.63
CA LEU A 259 -27.31 -16.69 13.64
C LEU A 259 -26.81 -17.99 13.00
N SER A 260 -25.50 -18.09 12.79
CA SER A 260 -24.85 -19.25 12.15
C SER A 260 -23.44 -19.44 12.70
N PHE A 261 -23.07 -20.68 13.02
CA PHE A 261 -21.68 -21.02 13.32
C PHE A 261 -20.75 -20.77 12.14
N GLY A 262 -21.23 -20.97 10.90
CA GLY A 262 -20.49 -20.72 9.67
C GLY A 262 -20.09 -19.26 9.55
N ASP A 263 -21.01 -18.33 9.79
CA ASP A 263 -20.76 -16.88 9.73
C ASP A 263 -19.73 -16.45 10.78
N GLY A 264 -19.82 -17.01 11.98
CA GLY A 264 -18.84 -16.75 13.04
C GLY A 264 -17.42 -17.14 12.63
N PHE A 265 -17.23 -18.32 12.01
CA PHE A 265 -15.92 -18.76 11.50
C PHE A 265 -15.45 -17.92 10.31
N LEU A 266 -16.37 -17.53 9.41
CA LEU A 266 -16.02 -16.65 8.30
C LEU A 266 -15.62 -15.26 8.82
N LEU A 267 -16.32 -14.68 9.79
CA LEU A 267 -15.95 -13.41 10.37
C LEU A 267 -14.61 -13.46 11.13
N LEU A 268 -14.33 -14.57 11.82
CA LEU A 268 -13.01 -14.81 12.44
C LEU A 268 -11.91 -14.92 11.38
N GLY A 269 -12.17 -15.63 10.29
CA GLY A 269 -11.27 -15.78 9.16
C GLY A 269 -10.95 -14.47 8.43
N CYS A 270 -11.79 -13.41 8.59
CA CYS A 270 -11.52 -12.08 8.03
C CYS A 270 -10.16 -11.51 8.45
N GLY A 271 -9.70 -11.82 9.66
CA GLY A 271 -8.36 -11.43 10.11
C GLY A 271 -7.25 -12.08 9.28
N LEU A 272 -7.37 -13.38 8.98
CA LEU A 272 -6.40 -14.11 8.17
C LEU A 272 -6.31 -13.57 6.75
N VAL A 273 -7.46 -13.42 6.07
CA VAL A 273 -7.50 -12.94 4.69
C VAL A 273 -7.10 -11.47 4.55
N THR A 274 -7.00 -10.75 5.66
CA THR A 274 -6.52 -9.36 5.72
C THR A 274 -5.02 -9.32 6.09
N ALA A 275 -4.63 -9.90 7.21
CA ALA A 275 -3.28 -9.77 7.75
C ALA A 275 -2.24 -10.57 6.95
N VAL A 276 -2.57 -11.81 6.55
CA VAL A 276 -1.61 -12.69 5.87
C VAL A 276 -1.15 -12.12 4.52
N PRO A 277 -2.04 -11.71 3.59
CA PRO A 277 -1.59 -11.12 2.32
C PRO A 277 -0.77 -9.85 2.50
N LEU A 278 -1.16 -8.98 3.45
CA LEU A 278 -0.43 -7.74 3.73
C LEU A 278 0.98 -8.01 4.27
N MET A 279 1.16 -8.99 5.13
CA MET A 279 2.47 -9.39 5.64
C MET A 279 3.32 -10.07 4.54
N LEU A 280 2.73 -10.92 3.71
CA LEU A 280 3.41 -11.50 2.55
C LEU A 280 3.87 -10.42 1.58
N TYR A 281 2.98 -9.48 1.24
CA TYR A 281 3.32 -8.33 0.40
C TYR A 281 4.48 -7.51 0.97
N ALA A 282 4.43 -7.19 2.27
CA ALA A 282 5.48 -6.42 2.93
C ALA A 282 6.85 -7.12 2.89
N ASN A 283 6.88 -8.44 3.02
CA ASN A 283 8.10 -9.24 2.92
C ASN A 283 8.59 -9.39 1.46
N GLY A 284 7.67 -9.49 0.50
CA GLY A 284 7.96 -9.49 -0.93
C GLY A 284 8.55 -8.16 -1.38
N ALA A 285 7.90 -7.05 -1.02
CA ALA A 285 8.29 -5.70 -1.40
C ALA A 285 9.72 -5.32 -0.98
N LYS A 286 10.20 -5.84 0.16
CA LYS A 286 11.58 -5.64 0.60
C LYS A 286 12.65 -6.37 -0.23
N ARG A 287 12.24 -7.36 -1.00
CA ARG A 287 13.13 -8.29 -1.71
C ARG A 287 13.02 -8.18 -3.22
N LEU A 288 12.18 -7.27 -3.72
CA LEU A 288 11.90 -7.06 -5.13
C LEU A 288 12.15 -5.62 -5.52
N ARG A 289 12.48 -5.44 -6.80
CA ARG A 289 12.50 -4.12 -7.43
C ARG A 289 11.09 -3.54 -7.48
N LEU A 290 10.99 -2.22 -7.37
CA LEU A 290 9.72 -1.52 -7.45
C LEU A 290 8.96 -1.82 -8.76
N THR A 291 9.70 -2.00 -9.85
CA THR A 291 9.15 -2.40 -11.16
C THR A 291 8.45 -3.75 -11.12
N THR A 292 9.12 -4.73 -10.50
CA THR A 292 8.58 -6.08 -10.41
C THR A 292 7.29 -6.07 -9.60
N ILE A 293 7.27 -5.32 -8.48
CA ILE A 293 6.05 -5.12 -7.68
C ILE A 293 4.96 -4.44 -8.50
N ALA A 294 5.30 -3.39 -9.25
CA ALA A 294 4.35 -2.64 -10.07
C ALA A 294 3.68 -3.51 -11.15
N ILE A 295 4.40 -4.51 -11.68
CA ILE A 295 3.84 -5.47 -12.64
C ILE A 295 3.00 -6.53 -11.91
N LEU A 296 3.51 -7.10 -10.81
CA LEU A 296 2.81 -8.16 -10.07
C LEU A 296 1.48 -7.69 -9.47
N GLN A 297 1.34 -6.41 -9.14
CA GLN A 297 0.10 -5.89 -8.57
C GLN A 297 -1.12 -6.02 -9.51
N TYR A 298 -0.92 -6.25 -10.82
CA TYR A 298 -2.01 -6.48 -11.77
C TYR A 298 -2.64 -7.87 -11.66
N ILE A 299 -2.01 -8.80 -10.96
CA ILE A 299 -2.59 -10.14 -10.71
C ILE A 299 -3.94 -10.01 -10.00
N ALA A 300 -3.99 -9.25 -8.90
CA ALA A 300 -5.21 -9.14 -8.11
C ALA A 300 -6.40 -8.56 -8.89
N PRO A 301 -6.33 -7.36 -9.54
CA PRO A 301 -7.47 -6.85 -10.29
C PRO A 301 -7.85 -7.71 -11.50
N SER A 302 -6.89 -8.43 -12.10
CA SER A 302 -7.21 -9.38 -13.18
C SER A 302 -8.04 -10.55 -12.65
N MET A 303 -7.69 -11.10 -11.50
CA MET A 303 -8.48 -12.16 -10.87
C MET A 303 -9.86 -11.66 -10.40
N ILE A 304 -9.92 -10.44 -9.82
CA ILE A 304 -11.20 -9.80 -9.43
C ILE A 304 -12.09 -9.64 -10.65
N PHE A 305 -11.55 -9.19 -11.78
CA PHE A 305 -12.27 -9.06 -13.05
C PHE A 305 -12.81 -10.41 -13.55
N LEU A 306 -12.00 -11.45 -13.52
CA LEU A 306 -12.43 -12.80 -13.89
C LEU A 306 -13.51 -13.34 -12.95
N CYS A 307 -13.38 -13.12 -11.64
CA CYS A 307 -14.42 -13.49 -10.66
C CYS A 307 -15.74 -12.74 -10.95
N ALA A 308 -15.67 -11.44 -11.24
CA ALA A 308 -16.84 -10.63 -11.51
C ALA A 308 -17.63 -11.14 -12.72
N ILE A 309 -16.92 -11.46 -13.81
CA ILE A 309 -17.59 -11.94 -15.05
C ILE A 309 -18.02 -13.40 -14.95
N PHE A 310 -17.11 -14.30 -14.55
CA PHE A 310 -17.35 -15.75 -14.70
C PHE A 310 -17.98 -16.38 -13.45
N VAL A 311 -17.84 -15.78 -12.28
CA VAL A 311 -18.39 -16.33 -11.03
C VAL A 311 -19.62 -15.55 -10.58
N PHE A 312 -19.55 -14.20 -10.62
CA PHE A 312 -20.67 -13.36 -10.17
C PHE A 312 -21.64 -13.02 -11.30
N ASN A 313 -21.29 -13.34 -12.56
CA ASN A 313 -22.09 -13.06 -13.75
C ASN A 313 -22.48 -11.56 -13.86
N GLU A 314 -21.59 -10.66 -13.45
CA GLU A 314 -21.84 -9.23 -13.58
C GLU A 314 -21.95 -8.82 -15.06
N PRO A 315 -22.93 -8.00 -15.42
CA PRO A 315 -23.11 -7.57 -16.81
C PRO A 315 -21.93 -6.72 -17.28
N PHE A 316 -21.33 -7.14 -18.39
CA PHE A 316 -20.22 -6.42 -19.02
C PHE A 316 -20.75 -5.56 -20.17
N GLY A 317 -21.28 -4.38 -19.80
CA GLY A 317 -21.90 -3.45 -20.75
C GLY A 317 -20.93 -2.85 -21.76
N ARG A 318 -21.46 -2.17 -22.80
CA ARG A 318 -20.65 -1.59 -23.90
C ARG A 318 -19.61 -0.60 -23.40
N GLU A 319 -19.95 0.19 -22.38
CA GLU A 319 -19.05 1.16 -21.75
C GLU A 319 -17.81 0.49 -21.14
N ARG A 320 -17.99 -0.66 -20.50
CA ARG A 320 -16.90 -1.45 -19.93
C ARG A 320 -16.06 -2.13 -21.01
N MET A 321 -16.69 -2.56 -22.11
CA MET A 321 -15.98 -3.11 -23.29
C MET A 321 -15.02 -2.11 -23.95
N ILE A 322 -15.23 -0.82 -23.78
CA ILE A 322 -14.33 0.24 -24.27
C ILE A 322 -13.32 0.62 -23.19
N ALA A 323 -13.78 0.86 -21.99
CA ALA A 323 -12.93 1.37 -20.92
C ALA A 323 -11.86 0.38 -20.44
N PHE A 324 -12.18 -0.92 -20.31
CA PHE A 324 -11.18 -1.91 -19.86
C PHE A 324 -10.02 -2.07 -20.85
N PRO A 325 -10.21 -2.23 -22.17
CA PRO A 325 -9.12 -2.24 -23.13
C PRO A 325 -8.26 -0.94 -23.11
N MET A 326 -8.87 0.23 -22.92
CA MET A 326 -8.14 1.48 -22.77
C MET A 326 -7.23 1.46 -21.55
N ILE A 327 -7.71 0.94 -20.42
CA ILE A 327 -6.93 0.79 -19.21
C ILE A 327 -5.82 -0.24 -19.40
N TRP A 328 -6.12 -1.41 -19.98
CA TRP A 328 -5.09 -2.40 -20.27
C TRP A 328 -4.00 -1.85 -21.21
N LEU A 329 -4.38 -1.07 -22.23
CA LEU A 329 -3.42 -0.38 -23.08
C LEU A 329 -2.58 0.63 -22.28
N ALA A 330 -3.21 1.41 -21.40
CA ALA A 330 -2.49 2.32 -20.51
C ALA A 330 -1.47 1.58 -19.64
N LEU A 331 -1.85 0.42 -19.10
CA LEU A 331 -0.97 -0.42 -18.29
C LEU A 331 0.20 -1.01 -19.08
N VAL A 332 -0.04 -1.46 -20.32
CA VAL A 332 1.02 -1.94 -21.21
C VAL A 332 2.01 -0.81 -21.51
N VAL A 333 1.53 0.37 -21.91
CA VAL A 333 2.35 1.56 -22.19
C VAL A 333 3.18 1.94 -20.95
N TYR A 334 2.55 1.95 -19.77
CA TYR A 334 3.22 2.22 -18.49
C TYR A 334 4.31 1.19 -18.18
N SER A 335 3.98 -0.11 -18.27
CA SER A 335 4.92 -1.21 -17.95
C SER A 335 6.13 -1.21 -18.86
N VAL A 336 5.92 -1.03 -20.16
CA VAL A 336 7.01 -0.91 -21.15
C VAL A 336 7.89 0.31 -20.87
N SER A 337 7.27 1.45 -20.57
CA SER A 337 7.99 2.68 -20.20
C SER A 337 8.86 2.48 -18.97
N LEU A 338 8.33 1.83 -17.95
CA LEU A 338 9.02 1.56 -16.70
C LEU A 338 10.22 0.61 -16.90
N ILE A 339 10.02 -0.48 -17.64
CA ILE A 339 11.09 -1.43 -17.98
C ILE A 339 12.22 -0.74 -18.76
N ASN A 340 11.88 0.11 -19.74
CA ASN A 340 12.87 0.84 -20.53
C ASN A 340 13.64 1.89 -19.70
N GLN A 341 12.99 2.53 -18.75
CA GLN A 341 13.65 3.46 -17.83
C GLN A 341 14.70 2.73 -16.98
N ILE A 342 14.37 1.59 -16.42
CA ILE A 342 15.29 0.79 -15.60
C ILE A 342 16.44 0.23 -16.43
N LYS A 343 16.18 -0.22 -17.66
CA LYS A 343 17.28 -0.66 -18.54
C LYS A 343 18.28 0.46 -18.79
N LYS A 344 17.82 1.72 -18.91
CA LYS A 344 18.70 2.89 -19.09
C LYS A 344 19.48 3.26 -17.82
N GLU A 345 18.94 3.00 -16.65
CA GLU A 345 19.60 3.26 -15.36
C GLU A 345 20.66 2.18 -15.02
N LEU A 346 20.54 0.99 -15.64
CA LEU A 346 21.46 -0.13 -15.45
C LEU A 346 22.57 -0.22 -16.51
N ALA A 347 22.42 0.48 -17.64
CA ALA A 347 23.41 0.59 -18.73
C ALA A 347 24.32 1.81 -18.53
#